data_aa026429f71c2411a35a3c8612c7664a
#
_entry.id   aa026429f71c2411a35a3c8612c7664a
#
_cell.length_a   1.000
_cell.length_b   1.000
_cell.length_c   1.000
_cell.angle_alpha   90.00
_cell.angle_beta   90.00
_cell.angle_gamma   90.00
#
_symmetry.space_group_name_H-M   'P 1'
#
loop_
_entity.id
_entity.type
_entity.pdbx_description
1 polymer ?
#
loop_
_entity_poly.entity_id
_entity_poly.type
_entity_poly.pdbx_seq_one_letter_code
_entity_poly.pdbx_strand_id
1 'polypeptide(L)'
;MTIQSYRGDALIRPQDLNAIDKRVYEPHASELKARSIFNVKTDIPAGAKTYSYDVLTRSGAAKILAPGATDVPLVDVDLTEETVKIYSIAAAFNISVQEVREAQMAGRPIDVTKADTVRKAIAEKENQVTFSGDKTHGIKGLTDAVGIQVYATPQNEAGTSTKWKDKTGKEIVADIRKAKNMVNKLNGHEADTLLLKPDSNEELEKTFNEYTQQSVLEYIKSQNWFKRIETVNDLAKKGLAGSECFVVLDSSPDVVELGIPLDITRHPQEYAFPNTKVPFEERTTGLIIRYPMAICRADGI
;
A
#
# COMPACT_ATOMS: atom_id res chain seq x y z
N MET A 1 -9.65 51.88 64.63
CA MET A 1 -8.68 50.80 64.37
C MET A 1 -9.10 50.13 63.07
N THR A 2 -8.42 50.50 61.96
CA THR A 2 -8.79 50.05 60.62
C THR A 2 -7.93 48.81 60.30
N ILE A 3 -8.62 47.68 60.10
CA ILE A 3 -7.94 46.41 59.72
C ILE A 3 -7.60 46.53 58.25
N GLN A 4 -6.34 46.70 57.95
CA GLN A 4 -5.80 46.56 56.58
C GLN A 4 -5.81 45.07 56.22
N SER A 5 -6.66 44.69 55.30
CA SER A 5 -6.64 43.39 54.66
C SER A 5 -5.39 43.28 53.78
N TYR A 6 -4.40 42.50 54.18
CA TYR A 6 -3.31 42.07 53.29
C TYR A 6 -3.90 41.24 52.14
N ARG A 7 -4.05 41.82 50.95
CA ARG A 7 -4.15 41.06 49.73
C ARG A 7 -2.77 40.43 49.47
N GLY A 8 -2.64 39.18 49.76
CA GLY A 8 -1.53 38.38 49.25
C GLY A 8 -1.62 38.34 47.75
N ASP A 9 -0.98 39.28 47.06
CA ASP A 9 -0.71 39.11 45.63
C ASP A 9 0.08 37.84 45.46
N ALA A 10 -0.56 36.81 44.90
CA ALA A 10 0.09 35.60 44.56
C ALA A 10 1.19 35.92 43.54
N LEU A 11 2.47 35.87 43.99
CA LEU A 11 3.66 36.02 43.15
C LEU A 11 3.73 35.01 41.99
N ILE A 12 2.87 34.01 42.01
CA ILE A 12 2.79 32.95 41.03
C ILE A 12 1.49 33.13 40.24
N ARG A 13 1.63 33.39 38.93
CA ARG A 13 0.47 33.43 38.03
C ARG A 13 -0.06 32.02 37.81
N PRO A 14 -1.38 31.82 37.63
CA PRO A 14 -1.92 30.50 37.29
C PRO A 14 -1.25 29.84 36.07
N GLN A 15 -0.71 30.66 35.17
CA GLN A 15 0.03 30.23 33.98
C GLN A 15 1.42 29.65 34.32
N ASP A 16 2.05 30.09 35.41
CA ASP A 16 3.37 29.62 35.87
C ASP A 16 3.27 28.25 36.55
N LEU A 17 2.07 27.81 36.91
CA LEU A 17 1.75 26.52 37.48
C LEU A 17 1.37 25.48 36.43
N ASN A 18 1.33 25.85 35.16
CA ASN A 18 0.94 24.97 34.08
C ASN A 18 2.16 24.21 33.56
N ALA A 19 2.24 22.92 33.88
CA ALA A 19 3.25 22.03 33.34
C ALA A 19 2.87 21.70 31.87
N ILE A 20 3.58 22.32 30.91
CA ILE A 20 3.38 22.04 29.49
C ILE A 20 4.24 20.83 29.11
N ASP A 21 3.61 19.76 28.62
CA ASP A 21 4.32 18.62 28.06
C ASP A 21 5.12 19.07 26.82
N LYS A 22 6.40 18.70 26.79
CA LYS A 22 7.28 18.99 25.65
C LYS A 22 7.09 18.02 24.49
N ARG A 23 6.35 16.94 24.70
CA ARG A 23 6.05 15.97 23.65
C ARG A 23 4.85 16.42 22.83
N VAL A 24 4.99 16.38 21.51
CA VAL A 24 3.88 16.51 20.57
C VAL A 24 3.30 15.12 20.37
N TYR A 25 2.05 14.93 20.75
CA TYR A 25 1.34 13.66 20.52
C TYR A 25 0.70 13.72 19.13
N GLU A 26 1.15 12.84 18.25
CA GLU A 26 0.49 12.60 16.97
C GLU A 26 -0.36 11.33 17.10
N PRO A 27 -1.57 11.30 16.52
CA PRO A 27 -2.28 10.04 16.33
C PRO A 27 -1.40 9.08 15.52
N HIS A 28 -1.38 7.80 15.89
CA HIS A 28 -0.69 6.81 15.09
C HIS A 28 -1.29 6.78 13.68
N ALA A 29 -0.50 7.21 12.69
CA ALA A 29 -0.85 7.01 11.29
C ALA A 29 -0.80 5.52 10.97
N SER A 30 -1.65 5.09 10.03
CA SER A 30 -1.55 3.73 9.48
C SER A 30 -0.15 3.50 8.93
N GLU A 31 0.42 2.33 9.19
CA GLU A 31 1.71 1.96 8.61
C GLU A 31 1.63 1.98 7.08
N LEU A 32 2.58 2.67 6.48
CA LEU A 32 2.72 2.77 5.03
C LEU A 32 3.47 1.54 4.53
N LYS A 33 2.74 0.59 3.95
CA LYS A 33 3.28 -0.75 3.65
C LYS A 33 3.70 -0.95 2.20
N ALA A 34 3.42 0.00 1.29
CA ALA A 34 3.71 -0.17 -0.12
C ALA A 34 5.19 -0.54 -0.39
N ARG A 35 6.12 0.25 0.16
CA ARG A 35 7.57 0.01 0.00
C ARG A 35 8.10 -1.23 0.72
N SER A 36 7.38 -1.76 1.70
CA SER A 36 7.76 -3.00 2.39
C SER A 36 7.27 -4.25 1.67
N ILE A 37 6.14 -4.15 0.96
CA ILE A 37 5.51 -5.26 0.25
C ILE A 37 6.12 -5.43 -1.14
N PHE A 38 6.26 -4.33 -1.89
CA PHE A 38 6.77 -4.36 -3.26
C PHE A 38 8.26 -4.03 -3.33
N ASN A 39 8.94 -4.67 -4.28
CA ASN A 39 10.31 -4.31 -4.59
C ASN A 39 10.36 -2.91 -5.22
N VAL A 40 11.23 -2.05 -4.70
CA VAL A 40 11.36 -0.66 -5.17
C VAL A 40 12.38 -0.58 -6.30
N LYS A 41 11.93 -0.11 -7.47
CA LYS A 41 12.77 0.13 -8.64
C LYS A 41 13.20 1.60 -8.70
N THR A 42 14.49 1.86 -8.49
CA THR A 42 15.08 3.22 -8.42
C THR A 42 15.97 3.58 -9.61
N ASP A 43 16.21 2.64 -10.51
CA ASP A 43 17.09 2.79 -11.68
C ASP A 43 16.45 3.61 -12.83
N ILE A 44 15.24 4.13 -12.64
CA ILE A 44 14.54 4.96 -13.62
C ILE A 44 15.06 6.41 -13.54
N PRO A 45 15.48 7.02 -14.64
CA PRO A 45 15.96 8.40 -14.62
C PRO A 45 14.92 9.38 -14.09
N ALA A 46 15.31 10.24 -13.12
CA ALA A 46 14.41 11.21 -12.50
C ALA A 46 13.77 12.21 -13.49
N GLY A 47 14.39 12.47 -14.65
CA GLY A 47 13.86 13.33 -15.70
C GLY A 47 12.89 12.65 -16.67
N ALA A 48 12.69 11.33 -16.59
CA ALA A 48 11.81 10.61 -17.50
C ALA A 48 10.34 10.99 -17.28
N LYS A 49 9.55 11.02 -18.36
CA LYS A 49 8.10 11.23 -18.32
C LYS A 49 7.31 9.94 -18.36
N THR A 50 7.90 8.94 -18.99
CA THR A 50 7.32 7.59 -19.13
C THR A 50 8.41 6.57 -18.93
N TYR A 51 8.00 5.38 -18.48
CA TYR A 51 8.84 4.20 -18.40
C TYR A 51 8.21 3.12 -19.25
N SER A 52 8.94 2.62 -20.25
CA SER A 52 8.51 1.52 -21.12
C SER A 52 9.27 0.24 -20.79
N TYR A 53 8.59 -0.87 -20.90
CA TYR A 53 9.17 -2.20 -20.75
C TYR A 53 8.54 -3.17 -21.73
N ASP A 54 9.33 -4.15 -22.16
CA ASP A 54 8.88 -5.16 -23.12
C ASP A 54 8.32 -6.37 -22.39
N VAL A 55 7.14 -6.81 -22.79
CA VAL A 55 6.54 -8.08 -22.35
C VAL A 55 6.71 -9.10 -23.45
N LEU A 56 7.43 -10.16 -23.14
CA LEU A 56 7.73 -11.23 -24.09
C LEU A 56 6.73 -12.37 -23.94
N THR A 57 5.97 -12.63 -25.00
CA THR A 57 5.05 -13.77 -25.07
C THR A 57 5.63 -14.84 -25.97
N ARG A 58 5.77 -16.05 -25.46
CA ARG A 58 6.27 -17.20 -26.22
C ARG A 58 5.11 -18.07 -26.66
N SER A 59 5.08 -18.41 -27.94
CA SER A 59 4.13 -19.34 -28.53
C SER A 59 4.85 -20.54 -29.14
N GLY A 60 4.26 -21.74 -29.04
CA GLY A 60 4.78 -22.97 -29.61
C GLY A 60 5.14 -24.01 -28.58
N ALA A 61 5.25 -25.24 -29.03
CA ALA A 61 5.62 -26.39 -28.22
C ALA A 61 6.57 -27.32 -28.99
N ALA A 62 7.57 -27.86 -28.27
CA ALA A 62 8.43 -28.90 -28.83
C ALA A 62 7.71 -30.25 -28.88
N LYS A 63 7.96 -31.05 -29.92
CA LYS A 63 7.48 -32.41 -30.01
C LYS A 63 8.66 -33.40 -30.18
N ILE A 64 8.44 -34.63 -29.75
CA ILE A 64 9.39 -35.73 -30.02
C ILE A 64 9.21 -36.13 -31.48
N LEU A 65 10.29 -36.08 -32.25
CA LEU A 65 10.28 -36.46 -33.66
C LEU A 65 10.64 -37.93 -33.81
N ALA A 66 9.93 -38.62 -34.68
CA ALA A 66 10.33 -39.95 -35.10
C ALA A 66 11.55 -39.87 -36.07
N PRO A 67 12.42 -40.91 -36.16
CA PRO A 67 13.51 -40.88 -37.08
C PRO A 67 13.05 -40.66 -38.54
N GLY A 68 13.59 -39.60 -39.19
CA GLY A 68 13.21 -39.18 -40.54
C GLY A 68 12.02 -38.25 -40.65
N ALA A 69 11.40 -37.85 -39.57
CA ALA A 69 10.32 -36.84 -39.61
C ALA A 69 10.90 -35.41 -39.89
N THR A 70 10.34 -34.73 -40.87
CA THR A 70 10.73 -33.38 -41.27
C THR A 70 9.81 -32.30 -40.71
N ASP A 71 8.69 -32.68 -40.05
CA ASP A 71 7.70 -31.81 -39.49
C ASP A 71 8.11 -31.29 -38.08
N VAL A 72 8.98 -30.29 -38.08
CA VAL A 72 9.47 -29.64 -36.85
C VAL A 72 8.49 -28.48 -36.49
N PRO A 73 7.93 -28.47 -35.30
CA PRO A 73 7.08 -27.34 -34.87
C PRO A 73 7.92 -26.04 -34.75
N LEU A 74 7.37 -24.96 -35.24
CA LEU A 74 7.94 -23.63 -35.08
C LEU A 74 7.56 -23.03 -33.74
N VAL A 75 8.49 -22.35 -33.11
CA VAL A 75 8.30 -21.56 -31.90
C VAL A 75 8.47 -20.09 -32.29
N ASP A 76 7.54 -19.26 -31.89
CA ASP A 76 7.57 -17.84 -32.16
C ASP A 76 7.56 -17.02 -30.87
N VAL A 77 8.02 -15.77 -30.96
CA VAL A 77 8.15 -14.86 -29.82
C VAL A 77 7.58 -13.51 -30.22
N ASP A 78 6.53 -13.09 -29.52
CA ASP A 78 5.98 -11.75 -29.67
C ASP A 78 6.49 -10.82 -28.55
N LEU A 79 6.89 -9.61 -28.91
CA LEU A 79 7.28 -8.54 -28.01
C LEU A 79 6.20 -7.46 -28.04
N THR A 80 5.63 -7.17 -26.89
CA THR A 80 4.68 -6.08 -26.70
C THR A 80 5.27 -5.03 -25.77
N GLU A 81 5.39 -3.80 -26.24
CA GLU A 81 5.85 -2.68 -25.41
C GLU A 81 4.69 -2.14 -24.56
N GLU A 82 4.88 -2.15 -23.25
CA GLU A 82 3.98 -1.52 -22.28
C GLU A 82 4.61 -0.26 -21.72
N THR A 83 3.81 0.81 -21.59
CA THR A 83 4.30 2.11 -21.14
C THR A 83 3.53 2.59 -19.92
N VAL A 84 4.26 2.95 -18.86
CA VAL A 84 3.73 3.54 -17.63
C VAL A 84 4.17 5.01 -17.55
N LYS A 85 3.25 5.89 -17.16
CA LYS A 85 3.55 7.32 -16.95
C LYS A 85 4.16 7.54 -15.58
N ILE A 86 5.05 8.53 -15.50
CA ILE A 86 5.68 8.97 -14.25
C ILE A 86 4.95 10.23 -13.78
N TYR A 87 4.57 10.23 -12.51
CA TYR A 87 3.85 11.33 -11.87
C TYR A 87 4.70 11.95 -10.78
N SER A 88 4.53 13.26 -10.57
CA SER A 88 5.12 13.96 -9.43
C SER A 88 4.06 14.13 -8.34
N ILE A 89 4.37 13.69 -7.14
CA ILE A 89 3.61 13.94 -5.92
C ILE A 89 4.34 15.04 -5.19
N ALA A 90 3.71 16.19 -4.99
CA ALA A 90 4.35 17.33 -4.36
C ALA A 90 3.48 17.91 -3.25
N ALA A 91 4.14 18.33 -2.19
CA ALA A 91 3.52 19.08 -1.10
C ALA A 91 4.51 20.13 -0.56
N ALA A 92 4.00 21.18 0.03
CA ALA A 92 4.84 22.23 0.57
C ALA A 92 4.26 22.74 1.90
N PHE A 93 5.12 23.26 2.75
CA PHE A 93 4.68 24.01 3.90
C PHE A 93 5.16 25.46 3.84
N ASN A 94 4.40 26.36 4.48
CA ASN A 94 4.77 27.73 4.64
C ASN A 94 5.20 28.00 6.08
N ILE A 95 6.22 28.85 6.23
CA ILE A 95 6.64 29.40 7.52
C ILE A 95 6.61 30.92 7.41
N SER A 96 5.89 31.57 8.31
CA SER A 96 5.94 33.04 8.41
C SER A 96 7.11 33.50 9.27
N VAL A 97 7.58 34.73 9.01
CA VAL A 97 8.61 35.36 9.85
C VAL A 97 8.18 35.46 11.31
N GLN A 98 6.88 35.62 11.55
CA GLN A 98 6.30 35.69 12.88
C GLN A 98 6.38 34.33 13.59
N GLU A 99 5.97 33.24 12.92
CA GLU A 99 6.11 31.88 13.45
C GLU A 99 7.55 31.51 13.80
N VAL A 100 8.52 31.95 12.98
CA VAL A 100 9.95 31.72 13.28
C VAL A 100 10.36 32.42 14.58
N ARG A 101 9.91 33.67 14.79
CA ARG A 101 10.19 34.42 16.02
C ARG A 101 9.52 33.80 17.24
N GLU A 102 8.28 33.35 17.10
CA GLU A 102 7.52 32.67 18.16
C GLU A 102 8.18 31.32 18.53
N ALA A 103 8.59 30.56 17.51
CA ALA A 103 9.30 29.30 17.70
C ALA A 103 10.65 29.46 18.43
N GLN A 104 11.42 30.48 18.04
CA GLN A 104 12.67 30.81 18.70
C GLN A 104 12.42 31.20 20.17
N MET A 105 11.40 32.00 20.46
CA MET A 105 11.03 32.37 21.81
C MET A 105 10.55 31.16 22.64
N ALA A 106 9.79 30.26 22.03
CA ALA A 106 9.28 29.04 22.68
C ALA A 106 10.29 27.89 22.77
N GLY A 107 11.44 28.00 22.08
CA GLY A 107 12.44 26.92 22.01
C GLY A 107 11.96 25.66 21.32
N ARG A 108 11.02 25.76 20.37
CA ARG A 108 10.45 24.63 19.63
C ARG A 108 10.88 24.61 18.16
N PRO A 109 11.36 23.46 17.63
CA PRO A 109 11.75 23.32 16.23
C PRO A 109 10.52 23.13 15.32
N ILE A 110 9.85 24.21 14.90
CA ILE A 110 8.66 24.16 14.02
C ILE A 110 9.01 23.59 12.64
N ASP A 111 10.17 23.92 12.11
CA ASP A 111 10.61 23.53 10.76
C ASP A 111 10.66 22.00 10.58
N VAL A 112 11.17 21.30 11.59
CA VAL A 112 11.30 19.83 11.56
C VAL A 112 9.92 19.19 11.57
N THR A 113 9.01 19.64 12.45
CA THR A 113 7.66 19.08 12.57
C THR A 113 6.84 19.29 11.29
N LYS A 114 6.93 20.50 10.69
CA LYS A 114 6.24 20.79 9.41
C LYS A 114 6.81 19.96 8.26
N ALA A 115 8.13 19.79 8.20
CA ALA A 115 8.80 18.98 7.19
C ALA A 115 8.40 17.50 7.29
N ASP A 116 8.34 16.96 8.50
CA ASP A 116 7.91 15.57 8.73
C ASP A 116 6.44 15.36 8.36
N THR A 117 5.57 16.33 8.66
CA THR A 117 4.16 16.28 8.24
C THR A 117 4.02 16.23 6.72
N VAL A 118 4.81 17.03 5.98
CA VAL A 118 4.78 17.01 4.51
C VAL A 118 5.30 15.69 3.95
N ARG A 119 6.39 15.16 4.50
CA ARG A 119 6.92 13.84 4.10
C ARG A 119 5.89 12.73 4.31
N LYS A 120 5.20 12.73 5.46
CA LYS A 120 4.13 11.79 5.74
C LYS A 120 2.98 11.91 4.73
N ALA A 121 2.53 13.13 4.42
CA ALA A 121 1.47 13.36 3.46
C ALA A 121 1.82 12.86 2.04
N ILE A 122 3.08 13.03 1.60
CA ILE A 122 3.56 12.49 0.33
C ILE A 122 3.57 10.97 0.36
N ALA A 123 4.12 10.37 1.41
CA ALA A 123 4.18 8.92 1.55
C ALA A 123 2.79 8.26 1.68
N GLU A 124 1.83 8.91 2.34
CA GLU A 124 0.44 8.47 2.37
C GLU A 124 -0.21 8.50 0.98
N LYS A 125 0.08 9.54 0.19
CA LYS A 125 -0.41 9.62 -1.20
C LYS A 125 0.23 8.57 -2.09
N GLU A 126 1.53 8.30 -1.94
CA GLU A 126 2.22 7.20 -2.63
C GLU A 126 1.56 5.85 -2.32
N ASN A 127 1.34 5.57 -1.02
CA ASN A 127 0.69 4.34 -0.57
C ASN A 127 -0.72 4.20 -1.16
N GLN A 128 -1.53 5.26 -1.10
CA GLN A 128 -2.86 5.29 -1.70
C GLN A 128 -2.82 5.01 -3.21
N VAL A 129 -1.92 5.67 -3.94
CA VAL A 129 -1.76 5.48 -5.40
C VAL A 129 -1.35 4.05 -5.72
N THR A 130 -0.47 3.47 -4.93
CA THR A 130 0.02 2.09 -5.11
C THR A 130 -1.12 1.07 -4.99
N PHE A 131 -1.94 1.14 -3.95
CA PHE A 131 -3.00 0.14 -3.74
C PHE A 131 -4.29 0.48 -4.47
N SER A 132 -4.71 1.73 -4.43
CA SER A 132 -6.03 2.17 -4.88
C SER A 132 -6.03 2.88 -6.23
N GLY A 133 -4.85 3.31 -6.70
CA GLY A 133 -4.74 4.17 -7.87
C GLY A 133 -5.32 5.58 -7.65
N ASP A 134 -5.34 6.35 -8.72
CA ASP A 134 -5.99 7.66 -8.78
C ASP A 134 -6.75 7.80 -10.10
N LYS A 135 -8.06 7.72 -10.03
CA LYS A 135 -8.95 7.79 -11.21
C LYS A 135 -8.88 9.15 -11.90
N THR A 136 -8.65 10.22 -11.13
CA THR A 136 -8.60 11.59 -11.67
C THR A 136 -7.41 11.76 -12.64
N HIS A 137 -6.30 11.12 -12.32
CA HIS A 137 -5.08 11.17 -13.14
C HIS A 137 -4.91 9.93 -14.03
N GLY A 138 -5.84 8.97 -13.98
CA GLY A 138 -5.78 7.74 -14.76
C GLY A 138 -4.69 6.76 -14.29
N ILE A 139 -4.27 6.86 -13.02
CA ILE A 139 -3.29 5.97 -12.41
C ILE A 139 -4.03 4.75 -11.86
N LYS A 140 -3.60 3.56 -12.27
CA LYS A 140 -4.14 2.30 -11.80
C LYS A 140 -3.33 1.80 -10.62
N GLY A 141 -4.02 1.43 -9.54
CA GLY A 141 -3.40 0.77 -8.39
C GLY A 141 -3.47 -0.75 -8.50
N LEU A 142 -3.02 -1.43 -7.45
CA LEU A 142 -3.05 -2.89 -7.37
C LEU A 142 -4.45 -3.47 -7.61
N THR A 143 -5.47 -2.84 -7.04
CA THR A 143 -6.85 -3.34 -7.10
C THR A 143 -7.56 -3.07 -8.43
N ASP A 144 -7.13 -2.04 -9.16
CA ASP A 144 -7.75 -1.59 -10.42
C ASP A 144 -6.89 -1.91 -11.65
N ALA A 145 -5.82 -2.68 -11.49
CA ALA A 145 -4.92 -3.06 -12.57
C ALA A 145 -5.66 -3.87 -13.65
N VAL A 146 -5.28 -3.66 -14.91
CA VAL A 146 -5.88 -4.39 -16.03
C VAL A 146 -5.28 -5.78 -16.13
N GLY A 147 -6.15 -6.78 -16.36
CA GLY A 147 -5.72 -8.16 -16.58
C GLY A 147 -5.45 -8.96 -15.31
N ILE A 148 -5.68 -8.41 -14.12
CA ILE A 148 -5.64 -9.20 -12.88
C ILE A 148 -6.78 -10.22 -12.85
N GLN A 149 -6.54 -11.34 -12.18
CA GLN A 149 -7.59 -12.32 -11.95
C GLN A 149 -8.58 -11.80 -10.89
N VAL A 150 -9.86 -11.98 -11.12
CA VAL A 150 -10.91 -11.60 -10.17
C VAL A 150 -11.66 -12.87 -9.75
N TYR A 151 -11.72 -13.08 -8.45
CA TYR A 151 -12.46 -14.18 -7.84
C TYR A 151 -13.64 -13.63 -7.02
N ALA A 152 -14.85 -13.93 -7.41
CA ALA A 152 -16.02 -13.66 -6.59
C ALA A 152 -16.15 -14.76 -5.52
N THR A 153 -16.10 -14.38 -4.25
CA THR A 153 -16.23 -15.34 -3.15
C THR A 153 -17.66 -15.93 -3.14
N PRO A 154 -17.80 -17.25 -2.98
CA PRO A 154 -19.11 -17.88 -2.91
C PRO A 154 -19.85 -17.45 -1.65
N GLN A 155 -21.15 -17.69 -1.63
CA GLN A 155 -21.95 -17.57 -0.40
C GLN A 155 -21.53 -18.66 0.59
N ASN A 156 -21.83 -18.43 1.89
CA ASN A 156 -21.68 -19.43 2.95
C ASN A 156 -22.57 -20.66 2.67
N GLU A 157 -22.35 -21.75 3.39
CA GLU A 157 -23.14 -23.00 3.25
C GLU A 157 -24.64 -22.76 3.41
N ALA A 158 -25.05 -21.76 4.20
CA ALA A 158 -26.45 -21.36 4.34
C ALA A 158 -27.01 -20.60 3.13
N GLY A 159 -26.18 -20.20 2.16
CA GLY A 159 -26.59 -19.45 0.96
C GLY A 159 -27.03 -18.01 1.23
N THR A 160 -26.63 -17.41 2.35
CA THR A 160 -27.16 -16.11 2.81
C THR A 160 -26.20 -14.94 2.62
N SER A 161 -24.90 -15.16 2.73
CA SER A 161 -23.91 -14.09 2.70
C SER A 161 -22.57 -14.56 2.12
N THR A 162 -21.85 -13.63 1.45
CA THR A 162 -20.47 -13.85 1.00
C THR A 162 -19.47 -13.38 2.03
N LYS A 163 -19.89 -12.54 2.99
CA LYS A 163 -19.00 -11.89 3.96
C LYS A 163 -18.36 -12.89 4.91
N TRP A 164 -17.09 -12.73 5.17
CA TRP A 164 -16.35 -13.59 6.09
C TRP A 164 -16.87 -13.56 7.52
N LYS A 165 -17.51 -12.45 7.92
CA LYS A 165 -18.18 -12.35 9.21
C LYS A 165 -19.21 -13.46 9.42
N ASP A 166 -19.93 -13.82 8.35
CA ASP A 166 -21.03 -14.81 8.35
C ASP A 166 -20.55 -16.21 7.93
N LYS A 167 -19.25 -16.37 7.65
CA LYS A 167 -18.63 -17.64 7.25
C LYS A 167 -17.91 -18.33 8.39
N THR A 168 -17.84 -19.64 8.28
CA THR A 168 -17.03 -20.49 9.17
C THR A 168 -15.55 -20.40 8.79
N GLY A 169 -14.65 -20.75 9.73
CA GLY A 169 -13.22 -20.78 9.45
C GLY A 169 -12.84 -21.70 8.29
N LYS A 170 -13.55 -22.80 8.07
CA LYS A 170 -13.33 -23.73 6.94
C LYS A 170 -13.64 -23.07 5.60
N GLU A 171 -14.73 -22.30 5.51
CA GLU A 171 -15.12 -21.58 4.30
C GLU A 171 -14.11 -20.47 3.98
N ILE A 172 -13.61 -19.73 5.00
CA ILE A 172 -12.59 -18.71 4.81
C ILE A 172 -11.29 -19.32 4.26
N VAL A 173 -10.86 -20.46 4.80
CA VAL A 173 -9.69 -21.20 4.28
C VAL A 173 -9.93 -21.66 2.84
N ALA A 174 -11.14 -22.09 2.50
CA ALA A 174 -11.47 -22.50 1.14
C ALA A 174 -11.40 -21.32 0.14
N ASP A 175 -11.87 -20.14 0.53
CA ASP A 175 -11.78 -18.92 -0.28
C ASP A 175 -10.33 -18.53 -0.56
N ILE A 176 -9.50 -18.49 0.48
CA ILE A 176 -8.08 -18.15 0.37
C ILE A 176 -7.33 -19.19 -0.48
N ARG A 177 -7.60 -20.49 -0.26
CA ARG A 177 -7.03 -21.57 -1.07
C ARG A 177 -7.40 -21.44 -2.54
N LYS A 178 -8.63 -21.08 -2.83
CA LYS A 178 -9.11 -20.90 -4.20
C LYS A 178 -8.39 -19.76 -4.90
N ALA A 179 -8.29 -18.60 -4.24
CA ALA A 179 -7.56 -17.45 -4.76
C ALA A 179 -6.06 -17.78 -4.99
N LYS A 180 -5.42 -18.44 -4.02
CA LYS A 180 -4.03 -18.91 -4.17
C LYS A 180 -3.86 -19.85 -5.35
N ASN A 181 -4.77 -20.82 -5.51
CA ASN A 181 -4.71 -21.78 -6.60
C ASN A 181 -4.90 -21.15 -7.98
N MET A 182 -5.63 -20.02 -8.08
CA MET A 182 -5.76 -19.31 -9.35
C MET A 182 -4.40 -18.76 -9.81
N VAL A 183 -3.58 -18.24 -8.90
CA VAL A 183 -2.22 -17.78 -9.20
C VAL A 183 -1.29 -18.97 -9.46
N ASN A 184 -1.30 -19.97 -8.59
CA ASN A 184 -0.38 -21.13 -8.67
C ASN A 184 -0.64 -22.04 -9.89
N LYS A 185 -1.77 -21.92 -10.56
CA LYS A 185 -2.03 -22.63 -11.84
C LYS A 185 -1.19 -22.08 -13.00
N LEU A 186 -0.64 -20.87 -12.83
CA LEU A 186 0.22 -20.28 -13.84
C LEU A 186 1.63 -20.87 -13.71
N ASN A 187 2.17 -21.36 -14.82
CA ASN A 187 3.48 -21.96 -14.84
C ASN A 187 4.55 -20.92 -14.44
N GLY A 188 5.35 -21.25 -13.42
CA GLY A 188 6.44 -20.41 -12.97
C GLY A 188 6.06 -19.33 -11.94
N HIS A 189 4.78 -19.26 -11.52
CA HIS A 189 4.31 -18.31 -10.51
C HIS A 189 3.83 -19.04 -9.25
N GLU A 190 4.17 -18.47 -8.11
CA GLU A 190 3.70 -18.91 -6.80
C GLU A 190 3.21 -17.73 -5.98
N ALA A 191 1.96 -17.78 -5.55
CA ALA A 191 1.41 -16.79 -4.66
C ALA A 191 2.09 -16.84 -3.30
N ASP A 192 2.84 -15.80 -2.98
CA ASP A 192 3.65 -15.70 -1.77
C ASP A 192 3.14 -14.63 -0.78
N THR A 193 2.28 -13.74 -1.22
CA THR A 193 1.79 -12.60 -0.43
C THR A 193 0.27 -12.57 -0.38
N LEU A 194 -0.26 -12.41 0.83
CA LEU A 194 -1.69 -12.21 1.11
C LEU A 194 -1.88 -10.83 1.73
N LEU A 195 -2.71 -10.00 1.09
CA LEU A 195 -3.05 -8.66 1.54
C LEU A 195 -4.52 -8.62 1.97
N LEU A 196 -4.76 -8.12 3.16
CA LEU A 196 -6.07 -8.08 3.80
C LEU A 196 -6.35 -6.68 4.37
N LYS A 197 -7.62 -6.35 4.52
CA LYS A 197 -8.03 -5.24 5.38
C LYS A 197 -7.91 -5.66 6.87
N PRO A 198 -7.64 -4.73 7.81
CA PRO A 198 -7.57 -5.07 9.24
C PRO A 198 -8.79 -5.84 9.75
N ASP A 199 -10.02 -5.39 9.47
CA ASP A 199 -11.25 -6.08 9.89
C ASP A 199 -11.32 -7.52 9.33
N SER A 200 -10.88 -7.72 8.08
CA SER A 200 -10.84 -9.07 7.48
C SER A 200 -9.74 -9.94 8.08
N ASN A 201 -8.68 -9.33 8.62
CA ASN A 201 -7.64 -10.06 9.35
C ASN A 201 -8.15 -10.55 10.72
N GLU A 202 -9.04 -9.79 11.39
CA GLU A 202 -9.69 -10.25 12.62
C GLU A 202 -10.52 -11.52 12.39
N GLU A 203 -11.17 -11.65 11.23
CA GLU A 203 -11.94 -12.85 10.89
C GLU A 203 -11.06 -14.11 10.71
N LEU A 204 -9.75 -13.95 10.51
CA LEU A 204 -8.80 -15.07 10.49
C LEU A 204 -8.50 -15.63 11.89
N GLU A 205 -8.92 -14.97 12.95
CA GLU A 205 -8.83 -15.49 14.31
C GLU A 205 -9.91 -16.53 14.62
N LYS A 206 -10.93 -16.65 13.74
CA LYS A 206 -11.94 -17.70 13.85
C LYS A 206 -11.32 -19.09 13.91
N THR A 207 -11.93 -19.97 14.67
CA THR A 207 -11.48 -21.36 14.80
C THR A 207 -11.68 -22.10 13.48
N PHE A 208 -10.59 -22.65 12.95
CA PHE A 208 -10.62 -23.55 11.79
C PHE A 208 -11.01 -24.97 12.16
N ASN A 209 -10.47 -25.45 13.28
CA ASN A 209 -10.68 -26.80 13.76
C ASN A 209 -11.09 -26.78 15.25
N GLU A 210 -12.31 -27.22 15.51
CA GLU A 210 -12.89 -27.24 16.87
C GLU A 210 -12.15 -28.19 17.82
N TYR A 211 -11.55 -29.27 17.27
CA TYR A 211 -10.83 -30.24 18.08
C TYR A 211 -9.47 -29.73 18.56
N THR A 212 -8.77 -28.97 17.75
CA THR A 212 -7.43 -28.42 18.05
C THR A 212 -7.48 -26.98 18.49
N GLN A 213 -8.65 -26.32 18.44
CA GLN A 213 -8.83 -24.88 18.69
C GLN A 213 -7.87 -23.99 17.88
N GLN A 214 -7.40 -24.51 16.74
CA GLN A 214 -6.49 -23.80 15.86
C GLN A 214 -7.25 -22.73 15.07
N SER A 215 -6.72 -21.50 15.06
CA SER A 215 -7.28 -20.41 14.24
C SER A 215 -6.98 -20.59 12.74
N VAL A 216 -7.77 -19.91 11.90
CA VAL A 216 -7.53 -19.89 10.46
C VAL A 216 -6.12 -19.33 10.14
N LEU A 217 -5.71 -18.28 10.85
CA LEU A 217 -4.39 -17.65 10.68
C LEU A 217 -3.26 -18.62 11.01
N GLU A 218 -3.37 -19.33 12.16
CA GLU A 218 -2.39 -20.33 12.56
C GLU A 218 -2.33 -21.49 11.57
N TYR A 219 -3.48 -21.93 11.07
CA TYR A 219 -3.53 -22.96 10.03
C TYR A 219 -2.79 -22.53 8.76
N ILE A 220 -3.07 -21.34 8.22
CA ILE A 220 -2.42 -20.83 7.01
C ILE A 220 -0.90 -20.70 7.21
N LYS A 221 -0.46 -20.20 8.37
CA LYS A 221 0.97 -20.11 8.73
C LYS A 221 1.62 -21.48 8.86
N SER A 222 0.96 -22.45 9.49
CA SER A 222 1.49 -23.81 9.65
C SER A 222 1.69 -24.55 8.32
N GLN A 223 0.88 -24.23 7.32
CA GLN A 223 1.00 -24.78 5.97
C GLN A 223 2.02 -24.04 5.10
N ASN A 224 2.63 -22.96 5.59
CA ASN A 224 3.54 -22.10 4.82
C ASN A 224 2.97 -21.65 3.47
N TRP A 225 1.68 -21.32 3.43
CA TRP A 225 1.04 -20.92 2.18
C TRP A 225 1.52 -19.60 1.64
N PHE A 226 1.86 -18.68 2.53
CA PHE A 226 2.33 -17.35 2.18
C PHE A 226 3.59 -17.02 2.97
N LYS A 227 4.54 -16.36 2.30
CA LYS A 227 5.72 -15.78 2.96
C LYS A 227 5.36 -14.55 3.78
N ARG A 228 4.33 -13.79 3.30
CA ARG A 228 3.86 -12.56 3.92
C ARG A 228 2.35 -12.54 4.01
N ILE A 229 1.84 -12.11 5.16
CA ILE A 229 0.43 -11.80 5.39
C ILE A 229 0.42 -10.41 5.97
N GLU A 230 -0.12 -9.44 5.22
CA GLU A 230 -0.06 -8.02 5.56
C GLU A 230 -1.44 -7.38 5.55
N THR A 231 -1.65 -6.48 6.51
CA THR A 231 -2.89 -5.71 6.58
C THR A 231 -2.70 -4.35 5.92
N VAL A 232 -3.60 -4.00 5.01
CA VAL A 232 -3.55 -2.74 4.24
C VAL A 232 -4.92 -2.06 4.30
N ASN A 233 -4.97 -0.85 4.86
CA ASN A 233 -6.21 -0.09 5.00
C ASN A 233 -6.78 0.36 3.65
N ASP A 234 -5.91 0.61 2.67
CA ASP A 234 -6.28 1.10 1.34
C ASP A 234 -7.06 0.09 0.47
N LEU A 235 -7.20 -1.17 0.95
CA LEU A 235 -8.02 -2.19 0.30
C LEU A 235 -9.52 -2.07 0.64
N ALA A 236 -9.88 -1.19 1.57
CA ALA A 236 -11.28 -1.02 1.98
C ALA A 236 -12.16 -0.59 0.79
N LYS A 237 -13.27 -1.31 0.58
CA LYS A 237 -14.28 -1.05 -0.47
C LYS A 237 -13.70 -0.99 -1.89
N LYS A 238 -12.65 -1.75 -2.17
CA LYS A 238 -11.99 -1.81 -3.48
C LYS A 238 -12.40 -3.02 -4.32
N GLY A 239 -13.22 -3.89 -3.79
CA GLY A 239 -13.83 -4.98 -4.54
C GLY A 239 -14.92 -4.51 -5.50
N LEU A 240 -15.47 -5.44 -6.26
CA LEU A 240 -16.55 -5.19 -7.21
C LEU A 240 -17.75 -4.54 -6.49
N ALA A 241 -18.33 -3.52 -7.12
CA ALA A 241 -19.45 -2.73 -6.55
C ALA A 241 -19.18 -2.13 -5.16
N GLY A 242 -17.91 -1.91 -4.80
CA GLY A 242 -17.54 -1.34 -3.49
C GLY A 242 -17.57 -2.36 -2.34
N SER A 243 -17.55 -3.65 -2.66
CA SER A 243 -17.39 -4.70 -1.65
C SER A 243 -15.98 -4.71 -1.05
N GLU A 244 -15.83 -5.35 0.10
CA GLU A 244 -14.51 -5.62 0.67
C GLU A 244 -13.81 -6.69 -0.17
N CYS A 245 -12.48 -6.63 -0.21
CA CYS A 245 -11.68 -7.57 -0.97
C CYS A 245 -10.39 -7.94 -0.25
N PHE A 246 -9.83 -9.09 -0.63
CA PHE A 246 -8.44 -9.42 -0.33
C PHE A 246 -7.69 -9.68 -1.63
N VAL A 247 -6.37 -9.56 -1.57
CA VAL A 247 -5.52 -9.76 -2.72
C VAL A 247 -4.47 -10.82 -2.41
N VAL A 248 -4.33 -11.76 -3.33
CA VAL A 248 -3.27 -12.78 -3.32
C VAL A 248 -2.40 -12.54 -4.54
N LEU A 249 -1.10 -12.45 -4.34
CA LEU A 249 -0.18 -12.15 -5.43
C LEU A 249 1.17 -12.86 -5.27
N ASP A 250 1.87 -12.97 -6.38
CA ASP A 250 3.30 -13.25 -6.45
C ASP A 250 4.03 -11.90 -6.38
N SER A 251 4.76 -11.64 -5.28
CA SER A 251 5.47 -10.36 -5.06
C SER A 251 6.84 -10.29 -5.70
N SER A 252 7.17 -11.23 -6.59
CA SER A 252 8.45 -11.23 -7.28
C SER A 252 8.63 -9.99 -8.17
N PRO A 253 9.87 -9.48 -8.32
CA PRO A 253 10.17 -8.34 -9.19
C PRO A 253 9.76 -8.53 -10.65
N ASP A 254 9.72 -9.79 -11.11
CA ASP A 254 9.30 -10.14 -12.47
C ASP A 254 7.79 -9.92 -12.68
N VAL A 255 7.01 -9.93 -11.61
CA VAL A 255 5.56 -9.74 -11.65
C VAL A 255 5.18 -8.29 -11.37
N VAL A 256 5.67 -7.74 -10.25
CA VAL A 256 5.26 -6.40 -9.78
C VAL A 256 6.39 -5.68 -9.07
N GLU A 257 6.59 -4.43 -9.42
CA GLU A 257 7.53 -3.51 -8.77
C GLU A 257 6.90 -2.14 -8.55
N LEU A 258 7.39 -1.41 -7.55
CA LEU A 258 7.05 -0.01 -7.32
C LEU A 258 8.16 0.87 -7.89
N GLY A 259 7.88 1.66 -8.92
CA GLY A 259 8.88 2.53 -9.53
C GLY A 259 8.96 3.88 -8.82
N ILE A 260 10.14 4.23 -8.33
CA ILE A 260 10.44 5.52 -7.67
C ILE A 260 11.66 6.16 -8.34
N PRO A 261 11.45 6.92 -9.44
CA PRO A 261 12.53 7.65 -10.12
C PRO A 261 13.21 8.71 -9.25
N LEU A 262 12.47 9.33 -8.33
CA LEU A 262 12.98 10.33 -7.39
C LEU A 262 12.30 10.13 -6.04
N ASP A 263 13.09 9.85 -5.01
CA ASP A 263 12.59 9.78 -3.65
C ASP A 263 12.28 11.17 -3.09
N ILE A 264 11.56 11.24 -1.97
CA ILE A 264 11.12 12.49 -1.37
C ILE A 264 12.31 13.46 -1.19
N THR A 265 12.34 14.46 -2.04
CA THR A 265 13.41 15.44 -2.12
C THR A 265 12.90 16.83 -1.76
N ARG A 266 13.66 17.54 -0.93
CA ARG A 266 13.40 18.94 -0.63
C ARG A 266 13.99 19.82 -1.73
N HIS A 267 13.15 20.70 -2.28
CA HIS A 267 13.58 21.73 -3.23
C HIS A 267 14.01 23.03 -2.54
N PRO A 268 14.68 23.93 -3.27
CA PRO A 268 15.03 25.25 -2.74
C PRO A 268 13.79 26.00 -2.26
N GLN A 269 13.94 26.67 -1.13
CA GLN A 269 12.87 27.46 -0.54
C GLN A 269 12.62 28.75 -1.32
N GLU A 270 11.34 29.10 -1.45
CA GLU A 270 10.88 30.32 -2.08
C GLU A 270 10.49 31.34 -0.99
N TYR A 271 11.12 32.51 -1.01
CA TYR A 271 10.79 33.57 -0.07
C TYR A 271 9.87 34.60 -0.72
N ALA A 272 8.68 34.76 -0.14
CA ALA A 272 7.74 35.83 -0.48
C ALA A 272 7.23 36.45 0.82
N PHE A 273 7.77 37.64 1.20
CA PHE A 273 7.45 38.28 2.45
C PHE A 273 5.94 38.33 2.72
N PRO A 274 5.48 37.96 3.91
CA PRO A 274 6.22 37.53 5.11
C PRO A 274 6.45 36.01 5.20
N ASN A 275 6.20 35.21 4.13
CA ASN A 275 6.21 33.77 4.14
C ASN A 275 7.40 33.18 3.38
N THR A 276 7.89 32.04 3.88
CA THR A 276 8.84 31.17 3.18
C THR A 276 8.13 29.86 2.87
N LYS A 277 8.02 29.51 1.59
CA LYS A 277 7.51 28.22 1.12
C LYS A 277 8.63 27.23 0.92
N VAL A 278 8.49 26.04 1.48
CA VAL A 278 9.46 24.95 1.34
C VAL A 278 8.76 23.78 0.63
N PRO A 279 9.04 23.57 -0.68
CA PRO A 279 8.42 22.49 -1.45
C PRO A 279 9.21 21.19 -1.30
N PHE A 280 8.47 20.07 -1.34
CA PHE A 280 8.97 18.71 -1.44
C PHE A 280 8.31 18.04 -2.63
N GLU A 281 9.04 17.17 -3.29
CA GLU A 281 8.59 16.41 -4.44
C GLU A 281 9.09 14.97 -4.33
N GLU A 282 8.24 14.06 -4.76
CA GLU A 282 8.55 12.67 -5.06
C GLU A 282 8.07 12.36 -6.48
N ARG A 283 8.79 11.50 -7.20
CA ARG A 283 8.33 11.01 -8.50
C ARG A 283 8.11 9.51 -8.44
N THR A 284 6.93 9.07 -8.85
CA THR A 284 6.56 7.65 -8.86
C THR A 284 5.87 7.27 -10.17
N THR A 285 6.04 6.03 -10.59
CA THR A 285 5.24 5.41 -11.66
C THR A 285 3.97 4.78 -11.10
N GLY A 286 3.84 4.66 -9.77
CA GLY A 286 2.95 3.69 -9.16
C GLY A 286 3.47 2.26 -9.40
N LEU A 287 2.57 1.28 -9.43
CA LEU A 287 2.95 -0.11 -9.70
C LEU A 287 3.25 -0.36 -11.17
N ILE A 288 4.38 -0.98 -11.42
CA ILE A 288 4.78 -1.57 -12.71
C ILE A 288 4.38 -3.05 -12.64
N ILE A 289 3.30 -3.42 -13.30
CA ILE A 289 2.78 -4.80 -13.29
C ILE A 289 3.09 -5.44 -14.62
N ARG A 290 4.09 -6.35 -14.64
CA ARG A 290 4.51 -7.04 -15.86
C ARG A 290 3.66 -8.28 -16.16
N TYR A 291 3.21 -8.97 -15.10
CA TYR A 291 2.39 -10.16 -15.25
C TYR A 291 1.11 -10.09 -14.40
N PRO A 292 0.06 -9.39 -14.88
CA PRO A 292 -1.15 -9.14 -14.10
C PRO A 292 -1.91 -10.41 -13.72
N MET A 293 -1.81 -11.48 -14.51
CA MET A 293 -2.46 -12.76 -14.19
C MET A 293 -1.93 -13.41 -12.89
N ALA A 294 -0.72 -13.07 -12.44
CA ALA A 294 -0.17 -13.55 -11.16
C ALA A 294 -0.67 -12.76 -9.93
N ILE A 295 -1.69 -11.93 -10.13
CA ILE A 295 -2.38 -11.17 -9.08
C ILE A 295 -3.85 -11.61 -9.10
N CYS A 296 -4.38 -12.04 -7.96
CA CYS A 296 -5.78 -12.41 -7.80
C CYS A 296 -6.44 -11.52 -6.75
N ARG A 297 -7.43 -10.74 -7.15
CA ARG A 297 -8.31 -10.01 -6.25
C ARG A 297 -9.56 -10.82 -6.00
N ALA A 298 -9.85 -11.09 -4.74
CA ALA A 298 -11.04 -11.81 -4.31
C ALA A 298 -12.03 -10.82 -3.71
N ASP A 299 -13.21 -10.74 -4.28
CA ASP A 299 -14.26 -9.77 -3.96
C ASP A 299 -15.41 -10.38 -3.18
N GLY A 300 -16.02 -9.57 -2.30
CA GLY A 300 -17.26 -9.92 -1.61
C GLY A 300 -17.08 -10.54 -0.23
N ILE A 301 -15.95 -10.24 0.43
CA ILE A 301 -15.69 -10.70 1.79
C ILE A 301 -16.26 -9.76 2.85
#